data_d0ec2756132a05567156ac20e5e442e1
#
_entry.id   d0ec2756132a05567156ac20e5e442e1
#
_cell.length_a   1.000
_cell.length_b   1.000
_cell.length_c   1.000
_cell.angle_alpha   90.00
_cell.angle_beta   90.00
_cell.angle_gamma   90.00
#
_symmetry.space_group_name_H-M   'P 1'
#
loop_
_entity.id
_entity.type
_entity.pdbx_description
1 polymer ?
#
loop_
_entity_poly.entity_id
_entity_poly.type
_entity_poly.pdbx_seq_one_letter_code
_entity_poly.pdbx_strand_id
1 'polypeptide(L)'
;FVTDQLKKFGIEDGLMLELGCGTGTLTEMFDAKGFDMIGVDNSEEMLAEAVEKREQSGRSILYLNQDMREFELYGTVRAVISLCDTMNYLTEYDDLVNVCRLVNNYLDPNGIFLFDLKTDHYFKSIGCQSFCDADEEVSFIWDNDYDEEKRINSYALTLFVQEEDNRYERFDEYHEQ
;
A
#
# COMPACT_ATOMS: atom_id res chain seq x y z
N PHE A 1 7.83 -4.93 14.45
CA PHE A 1 7.15 -6.19 14.09
C PHE A 1 7.71 -6.76 12.78
N VAL A 2 7.57 -6.09 11.61
CA VAL A 2 8.02 -6.61 10.30
C VAL A 2 9.50 -7.01 10.33
N THR A 3 10.37 -6.13 10.78
CA THR A 3 11.81 -6.42 10.94
C THR A 3 12.08 -7.63 11.83
N ASP A 4 11.28 -7.83 12.88
CA ASP A 4 11.46 -9.00 13.76
C ASP A 4 11.03 -10.31 13.07
N GLN A 5 10.02 -10.23 12.18
CA GLN A 5 9.65 -11.39 11.35
C GLN A 5 10.74 -11.68 10.32
N LEU A 6 11.25 -10.67 9.60
CA LEU A 6 12.35 -10.84 8.65
C LEU A 6 13.56 -11.52 9.29
N LYS A 7 13.96 -11.06 10.49
CA LYS A 7 15.07 -11.67 11.25
C LYS A 7 14.87 -13.15 11.60
N LYS A 8 13.63 -13.57 11.90
CA LYS A 8 13.33 -14.99 12.16
C LYS A 8 13.64 -15.89 10.96
N PHE A 9 13.56 -15.33 9.76
CA PHE A 9 13.91 -16.01 8.50
C PHE A 9 15.33 -15.71 8.03
N GLY A 10 16.15 -15.06 8.87
CA GLY A 10 17.54 -14.76 8.56
C GLY A 10 17.72 -13.62 7.53
N ILE A 11 16.71 -12.73 7.41
CA ILE A 11 16.75 -11.59 6.51
C ILE A 11 16.97 -10.34 7.36
N GLU A 12 18.20 -9.82 7.32
CA GLU A 12 18.59 -8.62 8.08
C GLU A 12 19.08 -7.48 7.17
N ASP A 13 19.31 -7.78 5.90
CA ASP A 13 19.76 -6.87 4.84
C ASP A 13 19.36 -7.39 3.46
N GLY A 14 19.76 -6.67 2.42
CA GLY A 14 19.59 -7.03 1.02
C GLY A 14 18.39 -6.35 0.36
N LEU A 15 18.14 -6.72 -0.89
CA LEU A 15 17.12 -6.09 -1.71
C LEU A 15 15.72 -6.56 -1.30
N MET A 16 14.83 -5.60 -1.06
CA MET A 16 13.43 -5.84 -0.75
C MET A 16 12.50 -5.09 -1.70
N LEU A 17 11.36 -5.69 -1.98
CA LEU A 17 10.28 -5.09 -2.74
C LEU A 17 9.11 -4.76 -1.82
N GLU A 18 8.55 -3.56 -1.95
CA GLU A 18 7.25 -3.18 -1.39
C GLU A 18 6.23 -3.04 -2.52
N LEU A 19 5.14 -3.83 -2.46
CA LEU A 19 4.00 -3.75 -3.37
C LEU A 19 2.91 -2.87 -2.75
N GLY A 20 2.46 -1.85 -3.51
CA GLY A 20 1.58 -0.80 -3.02
C GLY A 20 2.30 0.13 -2.05
N CYS A 21 3.44 0.66 -2.47
CA CYS A 21 4.27 1.50 -1.59
C CYS A 21 3.70 2.90 -1.34
N GLY A 22 2.69 3.32 -2.11
CA GLY A 22 2.05 4.63 -2.00
C GLY A 22 3.06 5.76 -2.01
N THR A 23 2.99 6.64 -1.03
CA THR A 23 3.93 7.78 -0.89
C THR A 23 5.31 7.39 -0.33
N GLY A 24 5.67 6.10 -0.29
CA GLY A 24 7.00 5.60 0.04
C GLY A 24 7.41 5.69 1.51
N THR A 25 6.49 5.96 2.42
CA THR A 25 6.83 6.17 3.84
C THR A 25 7.46 4.93 4.47
N LEU A 26 6.88 3.76 4.26
CA LEU A 26 7.43 2.50 4.80
C LEU A 26 8.71 2.10 4.05
N THR A 27 8.75 2.30 2.73
CA THR A 27 9.94 2.08 1.90
C THR A 27 11.15 2.84 2.45
N GLU A 28 10.99 4.14 2.74
CA GLU A 28 12.00 4.99 3.37
C GLU A 28 12.43 4.47 4.76
N MET A 29 11.47 3.99 5.55
CA MET A 29 11.75 3.44 6.88
C MET A 29 12.56 2.13 6.82
N PHE A 30 12.35 1.28 5.82
CA PHE A 30 13.13 0.05 5.64
C PHE A 30 14.52 0.35 5.07
N ASP A 31 14.64 1.28 4.12
CA ASP A 31 15.93 1.75 3.64
C ASP A 31 16.79 2.33 4.78
N ALA A 32 16.15 3.12 5.68
CA ALA A 32 16.83 3.64 6.88
C ALA A 32 17.33 2.55 7.85
N LYS A 33 16.84 1.33 7.72
CA LYS A 33 17.27 0.15 8.50
C LYS A 33 18.35 -0.67 7.81
N GLY A 34 18.75 -0.27 6.59
CA GLY A 34 19.83 -0.89 5.84
C GLY A 34 19.40 -1.90 4.79
N PHE A 35 18.12 -1.93 4.42
CA PHE A 35 17.64 -2.69 3.27
C PHE A 35 17.78 -1.85 1.99
N ASP A 36 18.14 -2.47 0.88
CA ASP A 36 17.99 -1.87 -0.43
C ASP A 36 16.53 -1.98 -0.87
N MET A 37 15.88 -0.86 -1.24
CA MET A 37 14.43 -0.87 -1.43
C MET A 37 14.02 -0.60 -2.88
N ILE A 38 13.02 -1.40 -3.33
CA ILE A 38 12.20 -1.12 -4.50
C ILE A 38 10.77 -0.91 -4.03
N GLY A 39 10.15 0.21 -4.41
CA GLY A 39 8.73 0.48 -4.21
C GLY A 39 7.97 0.38 -5.53
N VAL A 40 6.88 -0.35 -5.55
CA VAL A 40 5.95 -0.47 -6.68
C VAL A 40 4.60 0.08 -6.26
N ASP A 41 4.05 0.98 -7.06
CA ASP A 41 2.67 1.46 -6.93
C ASP A 41 2.11 1.80 -8.31
N ASN A 42 0.79 1.75 -8.45
CA ASN A 42 0.12 2.12 -9.69
C ASN A 42 -0.35 3.59 -9.73
N SER A 43 -0.33 4.30 -8.61
CA SER A 43 -0.62 5.73 -8.53
C SER A 43 0.62 6.57 -8.84
N GLU A 44 0.58 7.28 -9.98
CA GLU A 44 1.63 8.19 -10.38
C GLU A 44 1.77 9.36 -9.39
N GLU A 45 0.65 9.84 -8.85
CA GLU A 45 0.60 10.93 -7.89
C GLU A 45 1.28 10.54 -6.56
N MET A 46 0.98 9.36 -6.03
CA MET A 46 1.62 8.87 -4.82
C MET A 46 3.12 8.65 -5.01
N LEU A 47 3.50 8.12 -6.17
CA LEU A 47 4.92 7.94 -6.48
C LEU A 47 5.67 9.26 -6.68
N ALA A 48 5.02 10.32 -7.15
CA ALA A 48 5.63 11.65 -7.22
C ALA A 48 6.04 12.14 -5.83
N GLU A 49 5.19 11.98 -4.82
CA GLU A 49 5.51 12.28 -3.42
C GLU A 49 6.63 11.36 -2.86
N ALA A 50 6.60 10.07 -3.21
CA ALA A 50 7.65 9.13 -2.80
C ALA A 50 9.01 9.54 -3.36
N VAL A 51 9.06 9.96 -4.62
CA VAL A 51 10.28 10.47 -5.28
C VAL A 51 10.77 11.75 -4.60
N GLU A 52 9.87 12.68 -4.27
CA GLU A 52 10.24 13.92 -3.57
C GLU A 52 10.84 13.62 -2.19
N LYS A 53 10.24 12.72 -1.40
CA LYS A 53 10.80 12.26 -0.12
C LYS A 53 12.19 11.66 -0.29
N ARG A 54 12.37 10.79 -1.28
CA ARG A 54 13.67 10.18 -1.61
C ARG A 54 14.72 11.24 -1.94
N GLU A 55 14.38 12.28 -2.71
CA GLU A 55 15.30 13.37 -3.05
C GLU A 55 15.69 14.18 -1.80
N GLN A 56 14.74 14.45 -0.92
CA GLN A 56 14.98 15.14 0.34
C GLN A 56 15.83 14.32 1.32
N SER A 57 15.62 13.01 1.39
CA SER A 57 16.37 12.10 2.25
C SER A 57 17.75 11.72 1.69
N GLY A 58 17.97 11.90 0.37
CA GLY A 58 19.19 11.50 -0.33
C GLY A 58 19.41 10.01 -0.44
N ARG A 59 18.34 9.20 -0.34
CA ARG A 59 18.36 7.73 -0.38
C ARG A 59 18.37 7.21 -1.81
N SER A 60 18.75 5.94 -1.97
CA SER A 60 18.87 5.27 -3.28
C SER A 60 17.72 4.29 -3.54
N ILE A 61 16.51 4.70 -3.23
CA ILE A 61 15.30 3.88 -3.43
C ILE A 61 14.88 3.91 -4.90
N LEU A 62 14.52 2.76 -5.46
CA LEU A 62 13.94 2.66 -6.79
C LEU A 62 12.41 2.60 -6.70
N TYR A 63 11.73 3.61 -7.23
CA TYR A 63 10.28 3.60 -7.37
C TYR A 63 9.88 3.28 -8.81
N LEU A 64 8.89 2.38 -8.97
CA LEU A 64 8.38 1.90 -10.25
C LEU A 64 6.87 2.10 -10.31
N ASN A 65 6.39 2.81 -11.33
CA ASN A 65 4.96 2.91 -11.60
C ASN A 65 4.50 1.66 -12.35
N GLN A 66 4.00 0.70 -11.61
CA GLN A 66 3.55 -0.60 -12.13
C GLN A 66 2.36 -1.12 -11.30
N ASP A 67 1.48 -1.87 -11.95
CA ASP A 67 0.43 -2.63 -11.28
C ASP A 67 1.03 -3.90 -10.64
N MET A 68 0.69 -4.16 -9.38
CA MET A 68 1.18 -5.37 -8.68
C MET A 68 0.73 -6.67 -9.35
N ARG A 69 -0.30 -6.63 -10.18
CA ARG A 69 -0.81 -7.79 -10.94
C ARG A 69 0.08 -8.16 -12.13
N GLU A 70 0.97 -7.27 -12.56
CA GLU A 70 1.80 -7.46 -13.75
C GLU A 70 3.22 -6.86 -13.62
N PHE A 71 3.68 -6.64 -12.38
CA PHE A 71 5.00 -6.03 -12.16
C PHE A 71 6.14 -6.90 -12.70
N GLU A 72 7.21 -6.23 -13.14
CA GLU A 72 8.43 -6.84 -13.64
C GLU A 72 9.66 -6.28 -12.91
N LEU A 73 10.58 -7.17 -12.55
CA LEU A 73 11.87 -6.82 -11.98
C LEU A 73 13.00 -7.41 -12.82
N TYR A 74 14.17 -6.79 -12.79
CA TYR A 74 15.37 -7.30 -13.49
C TYR A 74 16.08 -8.43 -12.75
N GLY A 75 15.72 -8.70 -11.51
CA GLY A 75 16.36 -9.70 -10.66
C GLY A 75 15.45 -10.15 -9.54
N THR A 76 15.99 -10.92 -8.61
CA THR A 76 15.27 -11.43 -7.46
C THR A 76 15.51 -10.58 -6.21
N VAL A 77 14.62 -10.69 -5.22
CA VAL A 77 14.63 -9.96 -3.96
C VAL A 77 14.61 -10.92 -2.77
N ARG A 78 15.21 -10.51 -1.65
CA ARG A 78 15.25 -11.29 -0.40
C ARG A 78 13.88 -11.37 0.29
N ALA A 79 13.11 -10.31 0.19
CA ALA A 79 11.76 -10.28 0.74
C ALA A 79 10.85 -9.40 -0.11
N VAL A 80 9.57 -9.73 -0.09
CA VAL A 80 8.49 -8.87 -0.60
C VAL A 80 7.60 -8.52 0.58
N ILE A 81 7.22 -7.27 0.69
CA ILE A 81 6.23 -6.79 1.66
C ILE A 81 5.07 -6.13 0.93
N SER A 82 3.87 -6.23 1.50
CA SER A 82 2.68 -5.50 1.05
C SER A 82 1.84 -5.21 2.27
N LEU A 83 1.84 -3.98 2.73
CA LEU A 83 1.33 -3.58 4.03
C LEU A 83 0.21 -2.54 3.89
N CYS A 84 -0.47 -2.26 5.01
CA CYS A 84 -1.59 -1.31 5.05
C CYS A 84 -2.75 -1.73 4.16
N ASP A 85 -3.16 -3.01 4.29
CA ASP A 85 -4.29 -3.62 3.57
C ASP A 85 -4.26 -3.49 2.03
N THR A 86 -3.10 -3.22 1.46
CA THR A 86 -2.90 -3.12 0.01
C THR A 86 -3.43 -4.36 -0.75
N MET A 87 -3.24 -5.56 -0.19
CA MET A 87 -3.72 -6.80 -0.80
C MET A 87 -5.25 -6.89 -0.86
N ASN A 88 -6.00 -6.12 -0.08
CA ASN A 88 -7.45 -6.09 -0.12
C ASN A 88 -8.02 -5.42 -1.38
N TYR A 89 -7.22 -4.62 -2.08
CA TYR A 89 -7.61 -4.03 -3.38
C TYR A 89 -7.64 -5.05 -4.52
N LEU A 90 -7.16 -6.28 -4.29
CA LEU A 90 -7.28 -7.40 -5.23
C LEU A 90 -8.63 -8.11 -5.00
N THR A 91 -9.69 -7.57 -5.55
CA THR A 91 -11.06 -8.09 -5.37
C THR A 91 -11.34 -9.37 -6.17
N GLU A 92 -10.50 -9.69 -7.16
CA GLU A 92 -10.63 -10.89 -7.97
C GLU A 92 -9.62 -11.98 -7.53
N TYR A 93 -10.13 -13.22 -7.38
CA TYR A 93 -9.29 -14.35 -6.96
C TYR A 93 -8.09 -14.60 -7.90
N ASP A 94 -8.31 -14.46 -9.20
CA ASP A 94 -7.27 -14.69 -10.20
C ASP A 94 -6.15 -13.65 -10.11
N ASP A 95 -6.47 -12.41 -9.74
CA ASP A 95 -5.49 -11.34 -9.50
C ASP A 95 -4.61 -11.68 -8.29
N LEU A 96 -5.21 -12.13 -7.19
CA LEU A 96 -4.46 -12.56 -6.01
C LEU A 96 -3.51 -13.72 -6.32
N VAL A 97 -3.99 -14.73 -7.07
CA VAL A 97 -3.15 -15.85 -7.51
C VAL A 97 -2.02 -15.36 -8.41
N ASN A 98 -2.29 -14.43 -9.31
CA ASN A 98 -1.28 -13.88 -10.21
C ASN A 98 -0.19 -13.11 -9.44
N VAL A 99 -0.58 -12.25 -8.49
CA VAL A 99 0.39 -11.56 -7.62
C VAL A 99 1.25 -12.55 -6.85
N CYS A 100 0.65 -13.57 -6.22
CA CYS A 100 1.42 -14.60 -5.52
C CYS A 100 2.39 -15.34 -6.44
N ARG A 101 2.01 -15.60 -7.69
CA ARG A 101 2.87 -16.23 -8.70
C ARG A 101 4.03 -15.33 -9.10
N LEU A 102 3.79 -14.04 -9.32
CA LEU A 102 4.83 -13.06 -9.63
C LEU A 102 5.80 -12.90 -8.47
N VAL A 103 5.27 -12.76 -7.25
CA VAL A 103 6.10 -12.71 -6.04
C VAL A 103 6.99 -13.95 -5.94
N ASN A 104 6.44 -15.16 -6.11
CA ASN A 104 7.23 -16.39 -6.09
C ASN A 104 8.32 -16.43 -7.20
N ASN A 105 8.05 -15.82 -8.36
CA ASN A 105 9.02 -15.75 -9.46
C ASN A 105 10.22 -14.85 -9.13
N TYR A 106 9.99 -13.77 -8.37
CA TYR A 106 11.00 -12.79 -8.03
C TYR A 106 11.62 -12.95 -6.63
N LEU A 107 11.12 -13.87 -5.80
CA LEU A 107 11.76 -14.19 -4.53
C LEU A 107 13.03 -15.03 -4.70
N ASP A 108 14.06 -14.68 -3.95
CA ASP A 108 15.23 -15.54 -3.76
C ASP A 108 14.82 -16.89 -3.14
N PRO A 109 15.61 -17.96 -3.33
CA PRO A 109 15.44 -19.19 -2.55
C PRO A 109 15.47 -18.90 -1.04
N ASN A 110 14.43 -19.31 -0.33
CA ASN A 110 14.15 -19.00 1.09
C ASN A 110 13.82 -17.52 1.37
N GLY A 111 13.51 -16.73 0.35
CA GLY A 111 12.88 -15.42 0.53
C GLY A 111 11.47 -15.54 1.09
N ILE A 112 10.94 -14.48 1.63
CA ILE A 112 9.59 -14.46 2.21
C ILE A 112 8.72 -13.35 1.59
N PHE A 113 7.42 -13.64 1.54
CA PHE A 113 6.39 -12.65 1.28
C PHE A 113 5.62 -12.40 2.57
N LEU A 114 5.58 -11.16 3.01
CA LEU A 114 4.88 -10.73 4.23
C LEU A 114 3.87 -9.66 3.86
N PHE A 115 2.61 -9.91 4.19
CA PHE A 115 1.52 -8.99 3.92
C PHE A 115 0.50 -8.99 5.05
N ASP A 116 -0.34 -7.98 5.11
CA ASP A 116 -1.51 -7.92 5.98
C ASP A 116 -2.81 -7.90 5.16
N LEU A 117 -3.89 -8.24 5.82
CA LEU A 117 -5.25 -8.23 5.26
C LEU A 117 -6.24 -7.77 6.32
N LYS A 118 -7.20 -6.98 5.92
CA LYS A 118 -8.48 -6.87 6.60
C LYS A 118 -9.33 -8.10 6.28
N THR A 119 -9.92 -8.69 7.29
CA THR A 119 -10.72 -9.93 7.13
C THR A 119 -12.21 -9.60 7.00
N ASP A 120 -12.98 -10.56 6.49
CA ASP A 120 -14.46 -10.52 6.49
C ASP A 120 -15.03 -10.11 7.87
N HIS A 121 -14.43 -10.61 8.96
CA HIS A 121 -14.84 -10.22 10.31
C HIS A 121 -14.65 -8.72 10.57
N TYR A 122 -13.55 -8.14 10.10
CA TYR A 122 -13.28 -6.71 10.24
C TYR A 122 -14.33 -5.89 9.48
N PHE A 123 -14.58 -6.20 8.21
CA PHE A 123 -15.55 -5.49 7.39
C PHE A 123 -16.98 -5.62 7.92
N LYS A 124 -17.38 -6.80 8.40
CA LYS A 124 -18.66 -6.98 9.12
C LYS A 124 -18.76 -6.14 10.38
N SER A 125 -17.68 -5.92 11.10
CA SER A 125 -17.68 -5.11 12.31
C SER A 125 -17.84 -3.62 12.02
N ILE A 126 -17.37 -3.14 10.89
CA ILE A 126 -17.58 -1.77 10.41
C ILE A 126 -19.01 -1.65 9.84
N GLY A 127 -19.40 -2.59 8.96
CA GLY A 127 -20.71 -2.59 8.31
C GLY A 127 -20.93 -1.36 7.42
N CYS A 128 -22.21 -1.03 7.22
CA CYS A 128 -22.61 0.14 6.42
C CYS A 128 -22.77 1.35 7.34
N GLN A 129 -21.77 2.23 7.37
CA GLN A 129 -21.81 3.44 8.19
C GLN A 129 -20.91 4.55 7.62
N SER A 130 -21.21 5.76 8.03
CA SER A 130 -20.41 6.93 7.68
C SER A 130 -19.56 7.38 8.84
N PHE A 131 -18.33 7.69 8.56
CA PHE A 131 -17.39 8.34 9.48
C PHE A 131 -17.12 9.75 8.97
N CYS A 132 -17.03 10.72 9.87
CA CYS A 132 -16.62 12.05 9.51
C CYS A 132 -15.80 12.68 10.63
N ASP A 133 -14.86 13.49 10.25
CA ASP A 133 -14.11 14.35 11.17
C ASP A 133 -13.75 15.65 10.47
N ALA A 134 -13.46 16.67 11.25
CA ALA A 134 -13.13 17.99 10.74
C ALA A 134 -12.19 18.72 11.70
N ASP A 135 -11.15 19.30 11.14
CA ASP A 135 -10.35 20.32 11.81
C ASP A 135 -10.41 21.66 11.05
N GLU A 136 -9.49 22.58 11.35
CA GLU A 136 -9.49 23.90 10.72
C GLU A 136 -9.07 23.86 9.25
N GLU A 137 -8.27 22.86 8.83
CA GLU A 137 -7.66 22.77 7.50
C GLU A 137 -8.31 21.71 6.62
N VAL A 138 -8.73 20.58 7.22
CA VAL A 138 -9.25 19.43 6.47
C VAL A 138 -10.49 18.85 7.13
N SER A 139 -11.46 18.50 6.32
CA SER A 139 -12.62 17.72 6.74
C SER A 139 -12.81 16.54 5.82
N PHE A 140 -13.30 15.41 6.35
CA PHE A 140 -13.62 14.26 5.52
C PHE A 140 -14.97 13.65 5.87
N ILE A 141 -15.54 12.99 4.87
CA ILE A 141 -16.66 12.06 4.99
C ILE A 141 -16.23 10.76 4.34
N TRP A 142 -16.29 9.67 5.11
CA TRP A 142 -16.00 8.34 4.64
C TRP A 142 -17.25 7.47 4.77
N ASP A 143 -17.91 7.20 3.67
CA ASP A 143 -19.06 6.33 3.59
C ASP A 143 -18.61 4.91 3.26
N ASN A 144 -18.85 3.97 4.19
CA ASN A 144 -18.47 2.57 4.05
C ASN A 144 -19.71 1.70 3.86
N ASP A 145 -19.63 0.77 2.92
CA ASP A 145 -20.68 -0.22 2.63
C ASP A 145 -20.06 -1.60 2.38
N TYR A 146 -20.45 -2.58 3.20
CA TYR A 146 -19.97 -3.94 3.06
C TYR A 146 -21.06 -4.88 2.54
N ASP A 147 -20.88 -5.39 1.32
CA ASP A 147 -21.72 -6.42 0.70
C ASP A 147 -21.28 -7.80 1.20
N GLU A 148 -22.03 -8.37 2.16
CA GLU A 148 -21.72 -9.67 2.76
C GLU A 148 -21.85 -10.84 1.76
N GLU A 149 -22.69 -10.72 0.72
CA GLU A 149 -22.91 -11.78 -0.26
C GLU A 149 -21.71 -11.85 -1.22
N LYS A 150 -21.25 -10.71 -1.67
CA LYS A 150 -20.07 -10.59 -2.55
C LYS A 150 -18.75 -10.62 -1.78
N ARG A 151 -18.77 -10.32 -0.50
CA ARG A 151 -17.60 -10.09 0.36
C ARG A 151 -16.72 -8.94 -0.17
N ILE A 152 -17.34 -7.91 -0.67
CA ILE A 152 -16.71 -6.69 -1.15
C ILE A 152 -17.06 -5.56 -0.21
N ASN A 153 -16.06 -4.84 0.24
CA ASN A 153 -16.22 -3.59 0.97
C ASN A 153 -15.98 -2.43 0.01
N SER A 154 -16.98 -1.58 -0.15
CA SER A 154 -16.88 -0.36 -0.93
C SER A 154 -16.82 0.84 0.00
N TYR A 155 -15.97 1.82 -0.31
CA TYR A 155 -16.03 3.08 0.40
C TYR A 155 -15.86 4.28 -0.53
N ALA A 156 -16.61 5.33 -0.23
CA ALA A 156 -16.47 6.63 -0.85
C ALA A 156 -15.86 7.60 0.17
N LEU A 157 -14.74 8.20 -0.18
CA LEU A 157 -14.07 9.20 0.62
C LEU A 157 -14.25 10.58 -0.04
N THR A 158 -14.87 11.51 0.66
CA THR A 158 -14.93 12.91 0.27
C THR A 158 -14.06 13.71 1.21
N LEU A 159 -13.09 14.42 0.66
CA LEU A 159 -12.20 15.34 1.37
C LEU A 159 -12.56 16.79 1.03
N PHE A 160 -12.47 17.66 2.02
CA PHE A 160 -12.55 19.11 1.85
C PHE A 160 -11.26 19.69 2.44
N VAL A 161 -10.43 20.25 1.59
CA VAL A 161 -9.14 20.86 1.98
C VAL A 161 -9.25 22.38 1.88
N GLN A 162 -8.91 23.08 2.96
CA GLN A 162 -8.96 24.54 2.99
C GLN A 162 -7.87 25.11 2.09
N GLU A 163 -8.27 26.01 1.20
CA GLU A 163 -7.39 26.85 0.41
C GLU A 163 -7.21 28.25 1.01
N GLU A 164 -6.34 29.02 0.41
CA GLU A 164 -6.27 30.47 0.66
C GLU A 164 -7.64 31.10 0.40
N ASP A 165 -8.06 32.06 1.20
CA ASP A 165 -9.38 32.76 1.15
C ASP A 165 -10.55 32.02 1.82
N ASN A 166 -10.36 31.07 2.73
CA ASN A 166 -11.43 30.31 3.40
C ASN A 166 -12.36 29.58 2.43
N ARG A 167 -11.88 29.18 1.27
CA ARG A 167 -12.55 28.26 0.37
C ARG A 167 -12.05 26.86 0.63
N TYR A 168 -12.87 25.88 0.27
CA TYR A 168 -12.51 24.48 0.38
C TYR A 168 -12.53 23.84 -1.01
N GLU A 169 -11.47 23.16 -1.37
CA GLU A 169 -11.44 22.27 -2.52
C GLU A 169 -11.97 20.90 -2.10
N ARG A 170 -12.77 20.30 -2.97
CA ARG A 170 -13.36 18.98 -2.74
C ARG A 170 -12.68 17.95 -3.61
N PHE A 171 -12.31 16.83 -2.98
CA PHE A 171 -11.77 15.63 -3.63
C PHE A 171 -12.67 14.45 -3.30
N ASP A 172 -12.98 13.62 -4.29
CA ASP A 172 -13.78 12.41 -4.12
C ASP A 172 -12.98 11.21 -4.63
N GLU A 173 -12.93 10.16 -3.81
CA GLU A 173 -12.31 8.88 -4.14
C GLU A 173 -13.30 7.75 -3.89
N TYR A 174 -13.24 6.70 -4.69
CA TYR A 174 -14.03 5.49 -4.53
C TYR A 174 -13.15 4.27 -4.63
N HIS A 175 -13.30 3.34 -3.68
CA HIS A 175 -12.48 2.15 -3.59
C HIS A 175 -13.32 0.92 -3.27
N GLU A 176 -12.84 -0.25 -3.74
CA GLU A 176 -13.34 -1.57 -3.38
C GLU A 176 -12.21 -2.44 -2.81
N GLN A 177 -12.54 -3.21 -1.75
CA GLN A 177 -11.62 -4.07 -1.02
C GLN A 177 -12.24 -5.43 -0.73
#